data_8ab5f88439435a66681dc2619786056e
#
_entry.id   8ab5f88439435a66681dc2619786056e
#
_cell.length_a   1.000
_cell.length_b   1.000
_cell.length_c   1.000
_cell.angle_alpha   90.00
_cell.angle_beta   90.00
_cell.angle_gamma   90.00
#
_symmetry.space_group_name_H-M   'P 1'
#
loop_
_entity.id
_entity.type
_entity.pdbx_description
1 polymer ?
#
loop_
_entity_poly.entity_id
_entity_poly.type
_entity_poly.pdbx_seq_one_letter_code
_entity_poly.pdbx_strand_id
1 'polypeptide(L)'
;LRPVPPEAHQTYSADVVRTLDGYHQVSAIRSAVFLTEQDCPYEEEFDGNDLCATHLVLKRKGRPVGTLRIRWFAEFAKLERIALLPSERGRPGLRVLLAAGFEIVSRKGYARMVGQIQARLWPVWSRTFKCRLIEGRAPFWFSGYEYREIEISIPHHPQKLTFDEDPYRIIRPEGAWDEPGILESSVLPPTKGSKAA
;
A
#
# COMPACT_ATOMS: atom_id res chain seq x y z
N LEU A 1 -3.30 -12.08 8.52
CA LEU A 1 -4.17 -10.95 8.85
C LEU A 1 -5.45 -11.48 9.50
N ARG A 2 -5.92 -10.90 10.60
CA ARG A 2 -7.29 -11.17 11.07
C ARG A 2 -8.27 -10.64 10.02
N PRO A 3 -9.38 -11.36 9.74
CA PRO A 3 -10.35 -10.91 8.74
C PRO A 3 -10.82 -9.48 9.01
N VAL A 4 -10.98 -8.73 7.93
CA VAL A 4 -11.61 -7.40 8.00
C VAL A 4 -13.10 -7.61 8.24
N PRO A 5 -13.71 -6.97 9.25
CA PRO A 5 -15.14 -7.09 9.46
C PRO A 5 -15.91 -6.57 8.24
N PRO A 6 -16.97 -7.26 7.79
CA PRO A 6 -17.76 -6.85 6.61
C PRO A 6 -18.26 -5.40 6.68
N GLU A 7 -18.71 -4.97 7.84
CA GLU A 7 -19.18 -3.59 8.07
C GLU A 7 -18.08 -2.53 7.90
N ALA A 8 -16.81 -2.93 8.01
CA ALA A 8 -15.71 -1.99 7.78
C ALA A 8 -15.61 -1.60 6.31
N HIS A 9 -15.89 -2.50 5.37
CA HIS A 9 -15.90 -2.20 3.94
C HIS A 9 -17.05 -1.28 3.51
N GLN A 10 -18.14 -1.21 4.27
CA GLN A 10 -19.21 -0.22 4.05
C GLN A 10 -18.79 1.20 4.44
N THR A 11 -17.81 1.32 5.32
CA THR A 11 -17.37 2.60 5.89
C THR A 11 -16.04 3.07 5.31
N TYR A 12 -15.14 2.13 4.96
CA TYR A 12 -13.78 2.40 4.51
C TYR A 12 -13.54 1.79 3.13
N SER A 13 -12.83 2.54 2.26
CA SER A 13 -12.14 2.01 1.07
C SER A 13 -10.65 2.27 1.17
N ALA A 14 -9.86 1.43 0.52
CA ALA A 14 -8.42 1.63 0.36
C ALA A 14 -8.08 1.51 -1.12
N ASP A 15 -7.68 2.61 -1.73
CA ASP A 15 -7.50 2.74 -3.16
C ASP A 15 -6.02 2.94 -3.51
N VAL A 16 -5.56 2.34 -4.60
CA VAL A 16 -4.25 2.65 -5.17
C VAL A 16 -4.27 4.07 -5.74
N VAL A 17 -3.27 4.85 -5.40
CA VAL A 17 -3.09 6.21 -5.90
C VAL A 17 -2.56 6.18 -7.33
N ARG A 18 -3.32 6.72 -8.28
CA ARG A 18 -2.99 6.75 -9.71
C ARG A 18 -3.03 8.15 -10.31
N THR A 19 -3.31 9.16 -9.49
CA THR A 19 -3.44 10.56 -9.92
C THR A 19 -2.64 11.47 -9.01
N LEU A 20 -2.28 12.63 -9.52
CA LEU A 20 -1.60 13.66 -8.72
C LEU A 20 -2.46 14.11 -7.54
N ASP A 21 -3.78 14.25 -7.71
CA ASP A 21 -4.70 14.57 -6.61
C ASP A 21 -4.66 13.51 -5.50
N GLY A 22 -4.68 12.22 -5.87
CA GLY A 22 -4.52 11.14 -4.90
C GLY A 22 -3.17 11.19 -4.16
N TYR A 23 -2.10 11.57 -4.86
CA TYR A 23 -0.78 11.75 -4.25
C TYR A 23 -0.77 12.95 -3.29
N HIS A 24 -1.45 14.05 -3.62
CA HIS A 24 -1.61 15.19 -2.69
C HIS A 24 -2.37 14.77 -1.43
N GLN A 25 -3.40 13.95 -1.54
CA GLN A 25 -4.12 13.42 -0.37
C GLN A 25 -3.20 12.60 0.54
N VAL A 26 -2.38 11.71 -0.03
CA VAL A 26 -1.38 10.93 0.70
C VAL A 26 -0.37 11.83 1.38
N SER A 27 0.20 12.80 0.65
CA SER A 27 1.21 13.74 1.17
C SER A 27 0.66 14.59 2.31
N ALA A 28 -0.58 15.05 2.20
CA ALA A 28 -1.24 15.83 3.27
C ALA A 28 -1.41 15.01 4.56
N ILE A 29 -1.83 13.74 4.46
CA ILE A 29 -1.95 12.85 5.62
C ILE A 29 -0.57 12.58 6.24
N ARG A 30 0.44 12.31 5.43
CA ARG A 30 1.81 12.05 5.87
C ARG A 30 2.39 13.26 6.57
N SER A 31 2.22 14.45 6.01
CA SER A 31 2.67 15.70 6.64
C SER A 31 2.00 15.93 7.99
N ALA A 32 0.69 15.72 8.09
CA ALA A 32 -0.03 15.88 9.35
C ALA A 32 0.46 14.90 10.43
N VAL A 33 0.77 13.65 10.06
CA VAL A 33 1.17 12.61 11.02
C VAL A 33 2.67 12.63 11.28
N PHE A 34 3.50 12.68 10.25
CA PHE A 34 4.94 12.55 10.44
C PHE A 34 5.61 13.89 10.76
N LEU A 35 5.35 14.94 9.98
CA LEU A 35 5.98 16.25 10.22
C LEU A 35 5.38 16.95 11.44
N THR A 36 4.05 17.01 11.54
CA THR A 36 3.39 17.84 12.57
C THR A 36 3.26 17.11 13.91
N GLU A 37 2.90 15.81 13.90
CA GLU A 37 2.65 15.09 15.16
C GLU A 37 3.93 14.41 15.70
N GLN A 38 4.77 13.86 14.80
CA GLN A 38 5.96 13.10 15.19
C GLN A 38 7.26 13.87 15.08
N ASP A 39 7.22 15.12 14.66
CA ASP A 39 8.37 16.01 14.48
C ASP A 39 9.48 15.39 13.60
N CYS A 40 9.06 14.61 12.59
CA CYS A 40 9.97 13.99 11.65
C CYS A 40 10.55 15.08 10.72
N PRO A 41 11.86 15.11 10.49
CA PRO A 41 12.45 16.04 9.52
C PRO A 41 11.86 15.87 8.12
N TYR A 42 11.75 16.98 7.39
CA TYR A 42 11.16 16.99 6.03
C TYR A 42 11.88 16.00 5.10
N GLU A 43 13.21 16.01 5.12
CA GLU A 43 14.06 15.18 4.27
C GLU A 43 13.96 13.68 4.59
N GLU A 44 13.62 13.36 5.85
CA GLU A 44 13.38 11.97 6.26
C GLU A 44 12.01 11.49 5.81
N GLU A 45 11.00 12.36 5.80
CA GLU A 45 9.67 12.00 5.36
C GLU A 45 9.60 11.93 3.82
N PHE A 46 10.11 12.93 3.13
CA PHE A 46 10.16 12.99 1.66
C PHE A 46 11.54 12.54 1.17
N ASP A 47 11.81 11.26 1.33
CA ASP A 47 13.09 10.57 1.15
C ASP A 47 13.46 10.28 -0.32
N GLY A 48 12.75 10.88 -1.30
CA GLY A 48 13.00 10.70 -2.73
C GLY A 48 12.48 9.38 -3.33
N ASN A 49 11.84 8.51 -2.53
CA ASN A 49 11.38 7.20 -2.99
C ASN A 49 9.91 7.18 -3.42
N ASP A 50 9.21 8.31 -3.39
CA ASP A 50 7.76 8.33 -3.62
C ASP A 50 7.39 8.05 -5.07
N LEU A 51 8.18 8.54 -6.03
CA LEU A 51 7.86 8.41 -7.46
C LEU A 51 8.07 6.99 -8.01
N CYS A 52 8.78 6.13 -7.30
CA CYS A 52 9.00 4.73 -7.68
C CYS A 52 8.27 3.73 -6.76
N ALA A 53 7.30 4.20 -6.00
CA ALA A 53 6.55 3.41 -5.03
C ALA A 53 5.06 3.33 -5.37
N THR A 54 4.39 2.31 -4.86
CA THR A 54 2.93 2.23 -4.88
C THR A 54 2.39 2.83 -3.60
N HIS A 55 1.50 3.80 -3.74
CA HIS A 55 0.80 4.44 -2.63
C HIS A 55 -0.65 3.98 -2.56
N LEU A 56 -1.15 3.76 -1.34
CA LEU A 56 -2.56 3.56 -1.09
C LEU A 56 -3.09 4.68 -0.20
N VAL A 57 -4.31 5.12 -0.49
CA VAL A 57 -5.06 6.05 0.34
C VAL A 57 -6.25 5.32 0.96
N LEU A 58 -6.35 5.38 2.29
CA LEU A 58 -7.53 4.94 3.04
C LEU A 58 -8.53 6.10 3.09
N LYS A 59 -9.76 5.82 2.67
CA LYS A 59 -10.86 6.78 2.78
C LYS A 59 -11.93 6.26 3.74
N ARG A 60 -12.48 7.16 4.52
CA ARG A 60 -13.69 6.89 5.31
C ARG A 60 -14.82 7.72 4.77
N LYS A 61 -15.87 7.07 4.25
CA LYS A 61 -17.00 7.76 3.59
C LYS A 61 -16.51 8.80 2.56
N GLY A 62 -15.55 8.41 1.72
CA GLY A 62 -14.95 9.24 0.69
C GLY A 62 -13.86 10.24 1.15
N ARG A 63 -13.67 10.47 2.47
CA ARG A 63 -12.66 11.38 3.00
C ARG A 63 -11.34 10.67 3.23
N PRO A 64 -10.20 11.17 2.74
CA PRO A 64 -8.88 10.60 2.98
C PRO A 64 -8.52 10.68 4.47
N VAL A 65 -8.12 9.54 5.07
CA VAL A 65 -7.87 9.44 6.51
C VAL A 65 -6.63 8.63 6.88
N GLY A 66 -6.02 7.96 5.91
CA GLY A 66 -4.83 7.16 6.13
C GLY A 66 -4.11 6.85 4.83
N THR A 67 -2.89 6.38 4.94
CA THR A 67 -2.03 6.03 3.80
C THR A 67 -1.06 4.92 4.15
N LEU A 68 -0.56 4.25 3.14
CA LEU A 68 0.64 3.41 3.19
C LEU A 68 1.41 3.51 1.88
N ARG A 69 2.72 3.26 1.93
CA ARG A 69 3.61 3.16 0.79
C ARG A 69 4.18 1.75 0.70
N ILE A 70 4.25 1.20 -0.50
CA ILE A 70 4.91 -0.07 -0.79
C ILE A 70 6.04 0.20 -1.77
N ARG A 71 7.25 -0.21 -1.41
CA ARG A 71 8.40 -0.23 -2.31
C ARG A 71 8.69 -1.66 -2.76
N TRP A 72 9.17 -1.78 -3.98
CA TRP A 72 9.41 -3.05 -4.62
C TRP A 72 10.91 -3.34 -4.72
N PHE A 73 11.31 -4.51 -4.29
CA PHE A 73 12.67 -5.05 -4.40
C PHE A 73 12.59 -6.41 -5.08
N ALA A 74 13.72 -6.94 -5.55
CA ALA A 74 13.72 -8.18 -6.36
C ALA A 74 13.01 -9.36 -5.64
N GLU A 75 13.23 -9.54 -4.34
CA GLU A 75 12.76 -10.71 -3.60
C GLU A 75 11.70 -10.41 -2.53
N PHE A 76 11.44 -9.14 -2.24
CA PHE A 76 10.50 -8.74 -1.20
C PHE A 76 9.89 -7.37 -1.49
N ALA A 77 8.73 -7.11 -0.92
CA ALA A 77 8.16 -5.78 -0.87
C ALA A 77 8.45 -5.12 0.48
N LYS A 78 8.62 -3.81 0.52
CA LYS A 78 8.82 -3.06 1.76
C LYS A 78 7.59 -2.22 2.08
N LEU A 79 7.03 -2.43 3.25
CA LEU A 79 5.88 -1.71 3.77
C LEU A 79 6.36 -0.49 4.56
N GLU A 80 5.95 0.69 4.14
CA GLU A 80 6.43 1.96 4.69
C GLU A 80 5.31 2.99 4.81
N ARG A 81 5.60 4.08 5.52
CA ARG A 81 4.77 5.29 5.58
C ARG A 81 3.30 5.00 5.88
N ILE A 82 3.06 4.07 6.82
CA ILE A 82 1.71 3.83 7.33
C ILE A 82 1.35 4.96 8.26
N ALA A 83 0.37 5.74 7.87
CA ALA A 83 -0.15 6.83 8.68
C ALA A 83 -1.67 6.80 8.73
N LEU A 84 -2.22 7.05 9.91
CA LEU A 84 -3.65 7.27 10.14
C LEU A 84 -3.82 8.57 10.88
N LEU A 85 -4.77 9.37 10.48
CA LEU A 85 -5.18 10.54 11.26
C LEU A 85 -5.58 10.11 12.68
N PRO A 86 -5.32 10.90 13.73
CA PRO A 86 -5.58 10.53 15.13
C PRO A 86 -7.00 10.02 15.38
N SER A 87 -8.01 10.61 14.75
CA SER A 87 -9.41 10.23 14.87
C SER A 87 -9.74 8.82 14.34
N GLU A 88 -8.85 8.22 13.55
CA GLU A 88 -9.05 6.91 12.93
C GLU A 88 -8.27 5.77 13.61
N ARG A 89 -7.45 6.09 14.59
CA ARG A 89 -6.69 5.10 15.36
C ARG A 89 -7.60 4.27 16.27
N GLY A 90 -7.28 3.00 16.43
CA GLY A 90 -8.13 2.06 17.16
C GLY A 90 -9.38 1.59 16.41
N ARG A 91 -9.62 2.11 15.21
CA ARG A 91 -10.73 1.73 14.32
C ARG A 91 -10.29 0.67 13.30
N PRO A 92 -11.23 0.00 12.61
CA PRO A 92 -10.91 -1.07 11.66
C PRO A 92 -10.20 -0.60 10.37
N GLY A 93 -10.11 0.70 10.10
CA GLY A 93 -9.52 1.26 8.88
C GLY A 93 -8.09 0.79 8.59
N LEU A 94 -7.25 0.66 9.62
CA LEU A 94 -5.90 0.11 9.44
C LEU A 94 -5.92 -1.30 8.83
N ARG A 95 -6.86 -2.15 9.24
CA ARG A 95 -6.98 -3.51 8.69
C ARG A 95 -7.43 -3.50 7.23
N VAL A 96 -8.33 -2.58 6.87
CA VAL A 96 -8.76 -2.40 5.46
C VAL A 96 -7.57 -1.96 4.61
N LEU A 97 -6.82 -0.97 5.06
CA LEU A 97 -5.64 -0.44 4.36
C LEU A 97 -4.56 -1.52 4.17
N LEU A 98 -4.22 -2.26 5.21
CA LEU A 98 -3.21 -3.31 5.14
C LEU A 98 -3.68 -4.52 4.33
N ALA A 99 -4.98 -4.87 4.39
CA ALA A 99 -5.53 -5.94 3.56
C ALA A 99 -5.39 -5.61 2.07
N ALA A 100 -5.70 -4.38 1.67
CA ALA A 100 -5.52 -3.91 0.29
C ALA A 100 -4.04 -3.92 -0.13
N GLY A 101 -3.13 -3.48 0.75
CA GLY A 101 -1.70 -3.54 0.48
C GLY A 101 -1.18 -4.97 0.32
N PHE A 102 -1.61 -5.89 1.18
CA PHE A 102 -1.22 -7.31 1.11
C PHE A 102 -1.78 -7.99 -0.14
N GLU A 103 -2.99 -7.64 -0.55
CA GLU A 103 -3.60 -8.11 -1.80
C GLU A 103 -2.71 -7.76 -3.00
N ILE A 104 -2.30 -6.50 -3.13
CA ILE A 104 -1.43 -6.06 -4.23
C ILE A 104 -0.10 -6.81 -4.21
N VAL A 105 0.53 -6.95 -3.06
CA VAL A 105 1.80 -7.65 -2.90
C VAL A 105 1.67 -9.12 -3.30
N SER A 106 0.61 -9.78 -2.84
CA SER A 106 0.29 -11.17 -3.17
C SER A 106 0.01 -11.36 -4.65
N ARG A 107 -0.78 -10.46 -5.26
CA ARG A 107 -1.09 -10.45 -6.71
C ARG A 107 0.17 -10.28 -7.58
N LYS A 108 1.14 -9.51 -7.13
CA LYS A 108 2.45 -9.36 -7.80
C LYS A 108 3.39 -10.55 -7.56
N GLY A 109 2.96 -11.56 -6.79
CA GLY A 109 3.69 -12.81 -6.59
C GLY A 109 4.75 -12.78 -5.47
N TYR A 110 4.82 -11.71 -4.69
CA TYR A 110 5.74 -11.65 -3.55
C TYR A 110 5.27 -12.54 -2.39
N ALA A 111 6.20 -13.31 -1.84
CA ALA A 111 5.94 -14.16 -0.67
C ALA A 111 6.29 -13.48 0.66
N ARG A 112 7.00 -12.35 0.62
CA ARG A 112 7.51 -11.66 1.82
C ARG A 112 7.39 -10.16 1.73
N MET A 113 7.06 -9.55 2.86
CA MET A 113 7.20 -8.12 3.08
C MET A 113 8.11 -7.85 4.26
N VAL A 114 8.85 -6.76 4.19
CA VAL A 114 9.63 -6.22 5.30
C VAL A 114 8.98 -4.90 5.75
N GLY A 115 8.86 -4.69 7.04
CA GLY A 115 8.38 -3.45 7.61
C GLY A 115 9.30 -2.98 8.74
N GLN A 116 9.31 -1.68 8.98
CA GLN A 116 9.97 -1.06 10.10
C GLN A 116 8.91 -0.41 10.97
N ILE A 117 8.77 -0.89 12.20
CA ILE A 117 7.72 -0.46 13.12
C ILE A 117 8.32 0.14 14.39
N GLN A 118 7.67 1.14 14.95
CA GLN A 118 8.03 1.62 16.27
C GLN A 118 7.93 0.47 17.29
N ALA A 119 8.94 0.27 18.10
CA ALA A 119 9.03 -0.87 19.05
C ALA A 119 7.79 -0.97 19.96
N ARG A 120 7.23 0.17 20.38
CA ARG A 120 6.00 0.24 21.19
C ARG A 120 4.76 -0.36 20.50
N LEU A 121 4.76 -0.47 19.18
CA LEU A 121 3.65 -1.02 18.41
C LEU A 121 3.77 -2.54 18.20
N TRP A 122 4.89 -3.15 18.56
CA TRP A 122 5.11 -4.59 18.39
C TRP A 122 3.97 -5.46 18.96
N PRO A 123 3.41 -5.21 20.17
CA PRO A 123 2.32 -6.03 20.68
C PRO A 123 1.05 -6.00 19.81
N VAL A 124 0.80 -4.92 19.09
CA VAL A 124 -0.33 -4.81 18.15
C VAL A 124 -0.01 -5.57 16.88
N TRP A 125 1.19 -5.37 16.32
CA TRP A 125 1.60 -6.00 15.07
C TRP A 125 1.68 -7.52 15.19
N SER A 126 2.33 -8.04 16.23
CA SER A 126 2.48 -9.48 16.44
C SER A 126 1.15 -10.22 16.61
N ARG A 127 0.15 -9.57 17.25
CA ARG A 127 -1.17 -10.18 17.48
C ARG A 127 -2.11 -10.06 16.27
N THR A 128 -1.97 -9.00 15.48
CA THR A 128 -2.93 -8.68 14.42
C THR A 128 -2.47 -9.16 13.05
N PHE A 129 -1.18 -9.08 12.80
CA PHE A 129 -0.59 -9.33 11.48
C PHE A 129 0.46 -10.42 11.64
N LYS A 130 0.26 -11.62 11.17
CA LYS A 130 1.21 -12.74 11.23
C LYS A 130 2.63 -12.31 10.82
N CYS A 131 3.30 -11.55 11.67
CA CYS A 131 4.64 -11.03 11.46
C CYS A 131 5.58 -11.53 12.55
N ARG A 132 6.87 -11.52 12.27
CA ARG A 132 7.94 -11.87 13.20
C ARG A 132 9.02 -10.79 13.16
N LEU A 133 9.75 -10.65 14.24
CA LEU A 133 10.98 -9.86 14.24
C LEU A 133 12.02 -10.58 13.37
N ILE A 134 12.82 -9.81 12.64
CA ILE A 134 13.93 -10.39 11.86
C ILE A 134 15.07 -10.65 12.84
N GLU A 135 15.45 -11.92 12.98
CA GLU A 135 16.54 -12.35 13.87
C GLU A 135 17.88 -11.72 13.45
N GLY A 136 18.70 -11.39 14.44
CA GLY A 136 20.02 -10.78 14.24
C GLY A 136 20.00 -9.31 13.83
N ARG A 137 18.81 -8.68 13.68
CA ARG A 137 18.69 -7.24 13.41
C ARG A 137 18.58 -6.46 14.72
N ALA A 138 19.56 -5.59 14.97
CA ALA A 138 19.52 -4.68 16.12
C ALA A 138 18.40 -3.64 15.96
N PRO A 139 17.83 -3.15 17.07
CA PRO A 139 16.96 -1.97 17.03
C PRO A 139 17.73 -0.77 16.46
N PHE A 140 17.01 0.15 15.86
CA PHE A 140 17.58 1.41 15.42
C PHE A 140 16.63 2.57 15.75
N TRP A 141 17.14 3.80 15.66
CA TRP A 141 16.39 4.99 16.03
C TRP A 141 16.10 5.85 14.82
N PHE A 142 14.90 6.37 14.78
CA PHE A 142 14.42 7.24 13.71
C PHE A 142 13.52 8.31 14.30
N SER A 143 13.84 9.60 14.08
CA SER A 143 13.10 10.73 14.64
C SER A 143 12.77 10.58 16.13
N GLY A 144 13.75 10.13 16.94
CA GLY A 144 13.59 9.94 18.39
C GLY A 144 12.82 8.69 18.82
N TYR A 145 12.35 7.86 17.92
CA TYR A 145 11.65 6.61 18.22
C TYR A 145 12.53 5.39 17.96
N GLU A 146 12.45 4.39 18.84
CA GLU A 146 13.04 3.07 18.60
C GLU A 146 12.19 2.29 17.58
N TYR A 147 12.86 1.71 16.58
CA TYR A 147 12.26 0.86 15.57
C TYR A 147 12.80 -0.56 15.58
N ARG A 148 11.96 -1.49 15.16
CA ARG A 148 12.28 -2.89 14.94
C ARG A 148 11.91 -3.27 13.51
N GLU A 149 12.73 -4.12 12.89
CA GLU A 149 12.41 -4.70 11.60
C GLU A 149 11.56 -5.96 11.78
N ILE A 150 10.50 -6.04 11.00
CA ILE A 150 9.59 -7.18 10.97
C ILE A 150 9.53 -7.78 9.58
N GLU A 151 9.35 -9.08 9.53
CA GLU A 151 9.00 -9.82 8.31
C GLU A 151 7.53 -10.25 8.40
N ILE A 152 6.82 -10.08 7.28
CA ILE A 152 5.43 -10.50 7.12
C ILE A 152 5.40 -11.52 5.98
N SER A 153 4.96 -12.74 6.27
CA SER A 153 4.72 -13.76 5.26
C SER A 153 3.42 -13.47 4.50
N ILE A 154 3.51 -13.43 3.18
CA ILE A 154 2.38 -13.17 2.30
C ILE A 154 1.92 -14.49 1.69
N PRO A 155 0.65 -14.87 1.85
CA PRO A 155 0.10 -16.06 1.21
C PRO A 155 0.17 -15.97 -0.31
N HIS A 156 0.34 -17.10 -0.96
CA HIS A 156 0.25 -17.18 -2.40
C HIS A 156 -1.16 -16.79 -2.89
N HIS A 157 -1.22 -15.91 -3.87
CA HIS A 157 -2.49 -15.53 -4.50
C HIS A 157 -2.81 -16.49 -5.67
N PRO A 158 -4.02 -17.05 -5.74
CA PRO A 158 -4.40 -17.96 -6.83
C PRO A 158 -4.37 -17.28 -8.21
N GLN A 159 -4.59 -15.99 -8.26
CA GLN A 159 -4.58 -15.17 -9.47
C GLN A 159 -3.39 -14.21 -9.48
N LYS A 160 -2.21 -14.65 -9.00
CA LYS A 160 -0.99 -13.84 -9.12
C LYS A 160 -0.69 -13.56 -10.58
N LEU A 161 -0.15 -12.38 -10.84
CA LEU A 161 0.35 -12.03 -12.17
C LEU A 161 1.55 -12.91 -12.52
N THR A 162 1.59 -13.42 -13.76
CA THR A 162 2.65 -14.26 -14.28
C THR A 162 3.15 -13.70 -15.61
N PHE A 163 4.31 -14.16 -16.06
CA PHE A 163 4.84 -13.76 -17.37
C PHE A 163 3.94 -14.16 -18.54
N ASP A 164 3.23 -15.29 -18.39
CA ASP A 164 2.33 -15.84 -19.43
C ASP A 164 0.90 -15.31 -19.32
N GLU A 165 0.69 -14.23 -18.55
CA GLU A 165 -0.63 -13.60 -18.40
C GLU A 165 -1.07 -12.94 -19.69
N ASP A 166 -2.40 -12.76 -19.85
CA ASP A 166 -2.97 -11.97 -20.94
C ASP A 166 -2.30 -10.58 -20.96
N PRO A 167 -1.70 -10.17 -22.10
CA PRO A 167 -1.05 -8.86 -22.21
C PRO A 167 -1.94 -7.69 -21.79
N TYR A 168 -3.23 -7.74 -22.05
CA TYR A 168 -4.17 -6.70 -21.64
C TYR A 168 -4.27 -6.58 -20.12
N ARG A 169 -4.20 -7.69 -19.41
CA ARG A 169 -4.22 -7.69 -17.95
C ARG A 169 -2.96 -7.02 -17.36
N ILE A 170 -1.81 -7.24 -17.97
CA ILE A 170 -0.53 -6.67 -17.51
C ILE A 170 -0.47 -5.15 -17.70
N ILE A 171 -1.07 -4.64 -18.78
CA ILE A 171 -1.07 -3.19 -19.09
C ILE A 171 -2.11 -2.41 -18.27
N ARG A 172 -3.03 -3.06 -17.55
CA ARG A 172 -4.02 -2.39 -16.70
C ARG A 172 -3.35 -1.65 -15.55
N PRO A 173 -3.97 -0.58 -15.04
CA PRO A 173 -3.43 0.15 -13.91
C PRO A 173 -3.20 -0.73 -12.68
N GLU A 174 -2.15 -0.42 -11.93
CA GLU A 174 -1.80 -1.12 -10.69
C GLU A 174 -3.02 -1.29 -9.77
N GLY A 175 -3.26 -2.55 -9.34
CA GLY A 175 -4.37 -2.91 -8.47
C GLY A 175 -5.73 -3.06 -9.16
N ALA A 176 -5.86 -2.77 -10.46
CA ALA A 176 -7.11 -2.93 -11.22
C ALA A 176 -7.00 -3.99 -12.32
N TRP A 177 -6.25 -5.04 -12.08
CA TRP A 177 -5.93 -6.06 -13.09
C TRP A 177 -7.12 -6.92 -13.54
N ASP A 178 -8.22 -6.92 -12.79
CA ASP A 178 -9.43 -7.71 -13.12
C ASP A 178 -10.53 -6.88 -13.81
N GLU A 179 -10.31 -5.58 -13.95
CA GLU A 179 -11.27 -4.67 -14.60
C GLU A 179 -10.72 -4.22 -15.96
N PRO A 180 -11.55 -4.22 -17.03
CA PRO A 180 -11.15 -3.69 -18.33
C PRO A 180 -10.61 -2.25 -18.19
N GLY A 181 -9.46 -1.99 -18.79
CA GLY A 181 -8.83 -0.68 -18.80
C GLY A 181 -9.16 0.11 -20.06
N ILE A 182 -8.75 1.37 -20.09
CA ILE A 182 -8.99 2.25 -21.25
C ILE A 182 -8.34 1.71 -22.54
N LEU A 183 -7.25 0.95 -22.42
CA LEU A 183 -6.53 0.44 -23.58
C LEU A 183 -7.25 -0.70 -24.28
N GLU A 184 -8.18 -1.42 -23.63
CA GLU A 184 -8.98 -2.45 -24.27
C GLU A 184 -9.96 -1.90 -25.31
N SER A 185 -10.27 -0.62 -25.26
CA SER A 185 -11.06 0.04 -26.33
C SER A 185 -10.36 0.02 -27.70
N SER A 186 -9.03 -0.20 -27.72
CA SER A 186 -8.21 -0.25 -28.93
C SER A 186 -7.91 -1.67 -29.45
N VAL A 187 -8.47 -2.68 -28.83
CA VAL A 187 -8.22 -4.12 -29.16
C VAL A 187 -8.67 -4.51 -30.55
N LEU A 188 -9.75 -3.90 -31.04
CA LEU A 188 -10.24 -4.19 -32.36
C LEU A 188 -9.37 -3.50 -33.43
N PRO A 189 -8.92 -4.23 -34.47
CA PRO A 189 -8.21 -3.60 -35.57
C PRO A 189 -9.07 -2.48 -36.14
N PRO A 190 -8.47 -1.34 -36.52
CA PRO A 190 -9.23 -0.23 -37.09
C PRO A 190 -9.98 -0.73 -38.32
N THR A 191 -11.29 -0.56 -38.34
CA THR A 191 -12.09 -0.80 -39.54
C THR A 191 -11.53 0.06 -40.68
N LYS A 192 -11.29 -0.56 -41.85
CA LYS A 192 -10.84 0.18 -43.03
C LYS A 192 -11.80 1.36 -43.24
N GLY A 193 -11.36 2.57 -42.92
CA GLY A 193 -12.16 3.81 -43.01
C GLY A 193 -12.08 4.75 -41.82
N SER A 194 -11.53 4.33 -40.66
CA SER A 194 -11.49 5.15 -39.44
C SER A 194 -10.18 5.96 -39.26
N LYS A 195 -9.38 6.11 -40.32
CA LYS A 195 -8.23 7.05 -40.30
C LYS A 195 -8.59 8.27 -41.16
N ALA A 196 -9.33 9.17 -40.56
CA ALA A 196 -9.45 10.53 -41.07
C ALA A 196 -9.92 11.43 -39.93
N ALA A 197 -9.01 12.16 -39.32
CA ALA A 197 -9.01 13.57 -38.97
C ALA A 197 -7.94 13.81 -37.91
#